data_6973de065c2768b5dfcd734638f803e3
#
_entry.id   6973de065c2768b5dfcd734638f803e3
#
_cell.length_a   1.000
_cell.length_b   1.000
_cell.length_c   1.000
_cell.angle_alpha   90.00
_cell.angle_beta   90.00
_cell.angle_gamma   90.00
#
_symmetry.space_group_name_H-M   'P 1'
#
loop_
_entity.id
_entity.type
_entity.pdbx_description
1 polymer ?
#
loop_
_entity_poly.entity_id
_entity_poly.type
_entity_poly.pdbx_seq_one_letter_code
_entity_poly.pdbx_strand_id
1 'polypeptide(L)'
;FTFVGYFTPIQSLAASAATLGFGPWESFWVLFYGLATYGNAGFLREQVCKYMCPYARFQSVMFDKDTLIISYDAERGEPRGSRSRKADPAKLNLGSCIDCGLCVQVCPTGIDIRNGLQYECIGCAACIDVCDGVMDKMGYAKGLVRYDTQNGLSQHLGRGERLRRIFRPRVLVYTAVLVVILLAFFYSLVTRHPFK
;
A
#
# COMPACT_ATOMS: atom_id res chain seq x y z
N PHE A 1 -15.64 7.33 19.10
CA PHE A 1 -16.95 6.72 19.42
C PHE A 1 -16.87 5.18 19.37
N THR A 2 -16.37 4.54 18.31
CA THR A 2 -16.37 3.08 18.14
C THR A 2 -15.72 2.34 19.31
N PHE A 3 -14.52 2.72 19.73
CA PHE A 3 -13.83 2.07 20.86
C PHE A 3 -14.53 2.31 22.20
N VAL A 4 -15.04 3.52 22.43
CA VAL A 4 -15.79 3.82 23.65
C VAL A 4 -17.13 3.08 23.67
N GLY A 5 -17.75 2.87 22.51
CA GLY A 5 -18.99 2.10 22.34
C GLY A 5 -18.90 0.61 22.71
N TYR A 6 -17.70 0.04 22.88
CA TYR A 6 -17.53 -1.31 23.44
C TYR A 6 -17.81 -1.37 24.96
N PHE A 7 -17.61 -0.26 25.66
CA PHE A 7 -17.75 -0.18 27.12
C PHE A 7 -19.05 0.52 27.55
N THR A 8 -19.54 1.43 26.71
CA THR A 8 -20.80 2.17 26.95
C THR A 8 -21.75 1.93 25.78
N PRO A 9 -23.05 1.63 25.99
CA PRO A 9 -24.01 1.42 24.91
C PRO A 9 -24.01 2.60 23.93
N ILE A 10 -23.88 2.31 22.63
CA ILE A 10 -23.72 3.32 21.58
C ILE A 10 -24.90 4.32 21.53
N GLN A 11 -26.10 3.85 21.87
CA GLN A 11 -27.31 4.69 21.92
C GLN A 11 -27.24 5.74 23.02
N SER A 12 -26.81 5.36 24.24
CA SER A 12 -26.62 6.30 25.35
C SER A 12 -25.47 7.25 25.07
N LEU A 13 -24.37 6.76 24.47
CA LEU A 13 -23.25 7.60 24.08
C LEU A 13 -23.65 8.65 23.02
N ALA A 14 -24.49 8.28 22.05
CA ALA A 14 -25.02 9.18 21.04
C ALA A 14 -25.97 10.25 21.66
N ALA A 15 -26.82 9.84 22.57
CA ALA A 15 -27.70 10.77 23.29
C ALA A 15 -26.89 11.76 24.15
N SER A 16 -25.88 11.27 24.89
CA SER A 16 -24.96 12.11 25.67
C SER A 16 -24.17 13.08 24.80
N ALA A 17 -23.82 12.65 23.56
CA ALA A 17 -23.15 13.53 22.58
C ALA A 17 -24.08 14.69 22.14
N ALA A 18 -25.35 14.39 21.87
CA ALA A 18 -26.32 15.41 21.47
C ALA A 18 -26.61 16.47 22.56
N THR A 19 -26.55 16.05 23.83
CA THR A 19 -26.78 16.90 24.98
C THR A 19 -25.51 17.47 25.64
N LEU A 20 -24.32 17.11 25.13
CA LEU A 20 -23.00 17.37 25.72
C LEU A 20 -22.91 16.90 27.20
N GLY A 21 -23.69 15.89 27.55
CA GLY A 21 -23.79 15.30 28.89
C GLY A 21 -22.90 14.08 29.11
N PHE A 22 -21.70 14.07 28.57
CA PHE A 22 -20.77 12.96 28.80
C PHE A 22 -20.30 12.87 30.24
N GLY A 23 -20.18 11.65 30.76
CA GLY A 23 -19.48 11.39 32.00
C GLY A 23 -17.96 11.72 31.87
N PRO A 24 -17.25 11.92 32.99
CA PRO A 24 -15.83 12.31 32.97
C PRO A 24 -14.94 11.29 32.24
N TRP A 25 -15.19 10.00 32.40
CA TRP A 25 -14.46 8.92 31.71
C TRP A 25 -14.79 8.84 30.22
N GLU A 26 -16.04 9.02 29.85
CA GLU A 26 -16.46 9.04 28.44
C GLU A 26 -15.85 10.24 27.72
N SER A 27 -15.88 11.42 28.34
CA SER A 27 -15.26 12.63 27.81
C SER A 27 -13.76 12.46 27.60
N PHE A 28 -13.05 11.89 28.61
CA PHE A 28 -11.62 11.64 28.52
C PHE A 28 -11.28 10.73 27.32
N TRP A 29 -11.95 9.59 27.21
CA TRP A 29 -11.63 8.63 26.16
C TRP A 29 -12.04 9.10 24.75
N VAL A 30 -13.18 9.78 24.62
CA VAL A 30 -13.61 10.36 23.33
C VAL A 30 -12.60 11.41 22.87
N LEU A 31 -12.17 12.31 23.75
CA LEU A 31 -11.17 13.32 23.44
C LEU A 31 -9.81 12.70 23.16
N PHE A 32 -9.35 11.73 23.98
CA PHE A 32 -8.07 11.05 23.80
C PHE A 32 -7.98 10.37 22.44
N TYR A 33 -8.97 9.52 22.09
CA TYR A 33 -8.96 8.85 20.79
C TYR A 33 -9.19 9.82 19.63
N GLY A 34 -10.01 10.85 19.82
CA GLY A 34 -10.24 11.89 18.81
C GLY A 34 -8.96 12.65 18.49
N LEU A 35 -8.28 13.16 19.52
CA LEU A 35 -7.01 13.89 19.38
C LEU A 35 -5.88 12.99 18.85
N ALA A 36 -5.77 11.77 19.34
CA ALA A 36 -4.78 10.81 18.86
C ALA A 36 -5.00 10.48 17.37
N THR A 37 -6.24 10.25 16.94
CA THR A 37 -6.58 10.00 15.53
C THR A 37 -6.27 11.23 14.68
N TYR A 38 -6.67 12.41 15.13
CA TYR A 38 -6.40 13.65 14.41
C TYR A 38 -4.89 13.93 14.28
N GLY A 39 -4.14 13.76 15.37
CA GLY A 39 -2.69 13.95 15.38
C GLY A 39 -1.98 12.95 14.45
N ASN A 40 -2.31 11.67 14.57
CA ASN A 40 -1.70 10.62 13.74
C ASN A 40 -2.07 10.74 12.25
N ALA A 41 -3.34 10.96 11.93
CA ALA A 41 -3.80 11.04 10.55
C ALA A 41 -3.47 12.39 9.87
N GLY A 42 -3.49 13.49 10.63
CA GLY A 42 -3.24 14.83 10.11
C GLY A 42 -1.76 15.19 10.00
N PHE A 43 -0.99 14.97 11.08
CA PHE A 43 0.39 15.47 11.17
C PHE A 43 1.45 14.39 11.06
N LEU A 44 1.17 13.17 11.55
CA LEU A 44 2.17 12.10 11.66
C LEU A 44 1.94 10.96 10.65
N ARG A 45 1.16 11.18 9.60
CA ARG A 45 0.73 10.12 8.67
C ARG A 45 1.88 9.27 8.12
N GLU A 46 2.93 9.90 7.59
CA GLU A 46 4.10 9.19 7.07
C GLU A 46 4.89 8.49 8.18
N GLN A 47 5.02 9.14 9.32
CA GLN A 47 5.75 8.62 10.48
C GLN A 47 5.04 7.38 11.05
N VAL A 48 3.70 7.40 11.13
CA VAL A 48 2.91 6.25 11.57
C VAL A 48 3.13 5.06 10.63
N CYS A 49 3.09 5.27 9.32
CA CYS A 49 3.31 4.21 8.33
C CYS A 49 4.71 3.61 8.41
N LYS A 50 5.75 4.45 8.59
CA LYS A 50 7.15 4.01 8.60
C LYS A 50 7.59 3.36 9.91
N TYR A 51 7.14 3.87 11.06
CA TYR A 51 7.71 3.51 12.36
C TYR A 51 6.74 2.82 13.31
N MET A 52 5.45 3.14 13.26
CA MET A 52 4.47 2.65 14.23
C MET A 52 3.60 1.50 13.69
N CYS A 53 3.32 1.49 12.38
CA CYS A 53 2.43 0.51 11.79
C CYS A 53 3.13 -0.87 11.69
N PRO A 54 2.62 -1.92 12.35
CA PRO A 54 3.21 -3.26 12.26
C PRO A 54 2.99 -3.91 10.89
N TYR A 55 2.09 -3.35 10.06
CA TYR A 55 1.75 -3.90 8.75
C TYR A 55 2.96 -4.06 7.83
N ALA A 56 3.83 -3.05 7.74
CA ALA A 56 5.03 -3.11 6.91
C ALA A 56 5.94 -4.30 7.28
N ARG A 57 6.07 -4.60 8.58
CA ARG A 57 6.84 -5.76 9.06
C ARG A 57 6.20 -7.09 8.71
N PHE A 58 4.88 -7.22 8.86
CA PHE A 58 4.15 -8.41 8.40
C PHE A 58 4.26 -8.59 6.89
N GLN A 59 4.12 -7.51 6.14
CA GLN A 59 4.24 -7.51 4.70
C GLN A 59 5.63 -7.98 4.24
N SER A 60 6.69 -7.58 4.94
CA SER A 60 8.07 -7.97 4.60
C SER A 60 8.30 -9.49 4.65
N VAL A 61 7.64 -10.19 5.56
CA VAL A 61 7.72 -11.66 5.68
C VAL A 61 6.95 -12.36 4.56
N MET A 62 5.91 -11.71 4.03
CA MET A 62 5.07 -12.26 2.96
C MET A 62 5.67 -12.07 1.56
N PHE A 63 6.58 -11.13 1.38
CA PHE A 63 7.19 -10.86 0.07
C PHE A 63 8.27 -11.88 -0.29
N ASP A 64 8.29 -12.24 -1.56
CA ASP A 64 9.35 -12.98 -2.22
C ASP A 64 9.60 -12.39 -3.62
N LYS A 65 10.61 -12.92 -4.33
CA LYS A 65 11.02 -12.41 -5.65
C LYS A 65 9.95 -12.55 -6.75
N ASP A 66 8.93 -13.38 -6.53
CA ASP A 66 7.80 -13.58 -7.44
C ASP A 66 6.52 -12.90 -6.94
N THR A 67 6.58 -12.11 -5.87
CA THR A 67 5.45 -11.31 -5.41
C THR A 67 5.27 -10.12 -6.34
N LEU A 68 4.02 -9.87 -6.74
CA LEU A 68 3.66 -8.71 -7.54
C LEU A 68 3.73 -7.45 -6.70
N ILE A 69 4.63 -6.55 -7.06
CA ILE A 69 4.89 -5.29 -6.36
C ILE A 69 4.97 -4.14 -7.37
N ILE A 70 4.88 -2.91 -6.88
CA ILE A 70 5.24 -1.76 -7.71
C ILE A 70 6.76 -1.70 -7.82
N SER A 71 7.25 -1.66 -9.03
CA SER A 71 8.67 -1.72 -9.34
C SER A 71 9.07 -0.63 -10.32
N TYR A 72 10.26 -0.07 -10.12
CA TYR A 72 10.92 0.82 -11.06
C TYR A 72 11.86 0.03 -11.95
N ASP A 73 11.80 0.28 -13.24
CA ASP A 73 12.66 -0.35 -14.25
C ASP A 73 14.00 0.40 -14.32
N ALA A 74 14.96 -0.06 -13.52
CA ALA A 74 16.27 0.58 -13.43
C ALA A 74 17.08 0.45 -14.74
N GLU A 75 16.96 -0.66 -15.48
CA GLU A 75 17.68 -0.86 -16.73
C GLU A 75 17.29 0.19 -17.78
N ARG A 76 16.00 0.54 -17.82
CA ARG A 76 15.49 1.55 -18.74
C ARG A 76 15.61 2.97 -18.18
N GLY A 77 15.59 3.12 -16.85
CA GLY A 77 15.51 4.41 -16.18
C GLY A 77 16.86 5.05 -15.84
N GLU A 78 17.89 4.24 -15.59
CA GLU A 78 19.21 4.73 -15.19
C GLU A 78 20.18 4.81 -16.39
N PRO A 79 21.17 5.70 -16.35
CA PRO A 79 21.36 6.78 -15.38
C PRO A 79 20.28 7.86 -15.52
N ARG A 80 19.72 8.28 -14.39
CA ARG A 80 18.70 9.35 -14.35
C ARG A 80 19.32 10.74 -14.40
N GLY A 81 18.63 11.69 -15.00
CA GLY A 81 19.09 13.06 -15.06
C GLY A 81 18.05 14.03 -15.60
N SER A 82 18.04 15.24 -15.03
CA SER A 82 17.15 16.31 -15.46
C SER A 82 17.47 16.75 -16.88
N ARG A 83 16.44 16.87 -17.73
CA ARG A 83 16.60 17.32 -19.12
C ARG A 83 15.31 17.91 -19.68
N SER A 84 15.47 18.71 -20.73
CA SER A 84 14.33 19.24 -21.49
C SER A 84 13.76 18.18 -22.46
N ARG A 85 12.50 18.34 -22.88
CA ARG A 85 11.82 17.48 -23.86
C ARG A 85 12.56 17.36 -25.20
N LYS A 86 13.28 18.41 -25.60
CA LYS A 86 14.02 18.48 -26.87
C LYS A 86 15.40 17.82 -26.82
N ALA A 87 15.88 17.45 -25.63
CA ALA A 87 17.19 16.83 -25.48
C ALA A 87 17.12 15.35 -25.88
N ASP A 88 18.09 14.90 -26.67
CA ASP A 88 18.23 13.51 -27.07
C ASP A 88 18.89 12.71 -25.92
N PRO A 89 18.21 11.75 -25.30
CA PRO A 89 18.75 10.97 -24.18
C PRO A 89 19.99 10.15 -24.59
N ALA A 90 20.04 9.69 -25.83
CA ALA A 90 21.19 8.90 -26.33
C ALA A 90 22.49 9.70 -26.37
N LYS A 91 22.41 11.00 -26.72
CA LYS A 91 23.58 11.88 -26.74
C LYS A 91 24.10 12.22 -25.34
N LEU A 92 23.21 12.20 -24.33
CA LEU A 92 23.54 12.50 -22.94
C LEU A 92 23.88 11.22 -22.14
N ASN A 93 23.80 10.06 -22.76
CA ASN A 93 23.95 8.75 -22.12
C ASN A 93 23.06 8.61 -20.87
N LEU A 94 21.81 9.06 -20.96
CA LEU A 94 20.82 9.05 -19.89
C LEU A 94 19.70 8.07 -20.19
N GLY A 95 19.19 7.41 -19.13
CA GLY A 95 18.01 6.55 -19.21
C GLY A 95 16.70 7.35 -19.35
N SER A 96 15.57 6.66 -19.30
CA SER A 96 14.26 7.28 -19.46
C SER A 96 13.79 8.14 -18.28
N CYS A 97 14.37 7.97 -17.09
CA CYS A 97 14.02 8.76 -15.91
C CYS A 97 14.61 10.19 -16.00
N ILE A 98 13.75 11.20 -15.88
CA ILE A 98 14.18 12.62 -15.91
C ILE A 98 14.44 13.20 -14.51
N ASP A 99 14.44 12.37 -13.49
CA ASP A 99 14.67 12.76 -12.10
C ASP A 99 13.75 13.89 -11.57
N CYS A 100 12.49 13.88 -11.98
CA CYS A 100 11.53 14.92 -11.57
C CYS A 100 11.04 14.80 -10.11
N GLY A 101 11.27 13.67 -9.43
CA GLY A 101 10.88 13.44 -8.03
C GLY A 101 9.37 13.34 -7.76
N LEU A 102 8.51 13.44 -8.78
CA LEU A 102 7.05 13.42 -8.60
C LEU A 102 6.53 12.08 -8.04
N CYS A 103 7.17 10.96 -8.37
CA CYS A 103 6.81 9.66 -7.81
C CYS A 103 7.01 9.60 -6.28
N VAL A 104 7.97 10.35 -5.73
CA VAL A 104 8.19 10.47 -4.29
C VAL A 104 7.17 11.42 -3.66
N GLN A 105 6.91 12.56 -4.30
CA GLN A 105 5.99 13.58 -3.79
C GLN A 105 4.54 13.08 -3.70
N VAL A 106 4.10 12.25 -4.64
CA VAL A 106 2.73 11.68 -4.64
C VAL A 106 2.58 10.50 -3.69
N CYS A 107 3.70 9.96 -3.19
CA CYS A 107 3.67 8.76 -2.35
C CYS A 107 3.08 9.07 -0.96
N PRO A 108 1.97 8.43 -0.55
CA PRO A 108 1.35 8.66 0.75
C PRO A 108 2.20 8.21 1.94
N THR A 109 3.18 7.33 1.70
CA THR A 109 4.13 6.86 2.73
C THR A 109 5.50 7.54 2.60
N GLY A 110 5.69 8.45 1.63
CA GLY A 110 6.91 9.22 1.43
C GLY A 110 8.14 8.38 1.08
N ILE A 111 7.95 7.22 0.39
CA ILE A 111 9.06 6.39 -0.07
C ILE A 111 9.53 6.81 -1.46
N ASP A 112 10.80 6.54 -1.77
CA ASP A 112 11.33 6.66 -3.13
C ASP A 112 11.37 5.29 -3.81
N ILE A 113 10.39 5.04 -4.68
CA ILE A 113 10.25 3.76 -5.39
C ILE A 113 11.45 3.45 -6.31
N ARG A 114 12.24 4.44 -6.67
CA ARG A 114 13.43 4.28 -7.52
C ARG A 114 14.57 3.54 -6.81
N ASN A 115 14.54 3.52 -5.48
CA ASN A 115 15.51 2.79 -4.65
C ASN A 115 15.14 1.29 -4.49
N GLY A 116 14.19 0.79 -5.28
CA GLY A 116 13.75 -0.60 -5.26
C GLY A 116 12.63 -0.88 -4.27
N LEU A 117 12.42 -2.15 -3.94
CA LEU A 117 11.38 -2.60 -3.03
C LEU A 117 11.57 -2.02 -1.63
N GLN A 118 10.52 -1.39 -1.11
CA GLN A 118 10.42 -0.91 0.26
C GLN A 118 9.15 -1.45 0.89
N TYR A 119 9.26 -1.92 2.13
CA TYR A 119 8.15 -2.61 2.83
C TYR A 119 7.01 -1.68 3.23
N GLU A 120 7.28 -0.39 3.29
CA GLU A 120 6.30 0.66 3.56
C GLU A 120 5.40 0.95 2.36
N CYS A 121 5.68 0.37 1.19
CA CYS A 121 4.85 0.52 0.00
C CYS A 121 3.49 -0.14 0.21
N ILE A 122 2.42 0.64 0.11
CA ILE A 122 1.03 0.16 0.25
C ILE A 122 0.40 -0.27 -1.09
N GLY A 123 1.17 -0.25 -2.19
CA GLY A 123 0.70 -0.70 -3.50
C GLY A 123 -0.37 0.19 -4.14
N CYS A 124 -0.47 1.47 -3.80
CA CYS A 124 -1.55 2.37 -4.24
C CYS A 124 -1.47 2.81 -5.72
N ALA A 125 -0.37 2.52 -6.42
CA ALA A 125 -0.11 2.87 -7.83
C ALA A 125 -0.02 4.37 -8.18
N ALA A 126 -0.19 5.29 -7.25
CA ALA A 126 -0.13 6.73 -7.53
C ALA A 126 1.18 7.17 -8.23
N CYS A 127 2.30 6.53 -7.90
CA CYS A 127 3.58 6.76 -8.56
C CYS A 127 3.62 6.26 -10.02
N ILE A 128 2.83 5.24 -10.37
CA ILE A 128 2.69 4.75 -11.75
C ILE A 128 1.99 5.82 -12.59
N ASP A 129 0.82 6.29 -12.14
CA ASP A 129 0.00 7.25 -12.88
C ASP A 129 0.76 8.56 -13.14
N VAL A 130 1.42 9.07 -12.11
CA VAL A 130 2.22 10.30 -12.24
C VAL A 130 3.41 10.10 -13.17
N CYS A 131 4.12 8.96 -13.06
CA CYS A 131 5.26 8.67 -13.93
C CYS A 131 4.83 8.51 -15.39
N ASP A 132 3.75 7.80 -15.65
CA ASP A 132 3.19 7.64 -17.01
C ASP A 132 2.77 8.98 -17.61
N GLY A 133 2.19 9.87 -16.81
CA GLY A 133 1.88 11.24 -17.23
C GLY A 133 3.12 12.07 -17.60
N VAL A 134 4.25 11.85 -16.92
CA VAL A 134 5.54 12.46 -17.27
C VAL A 134 6.11 11.84 -18.54
N MET A 135 6.04 10.51 -18.68
CA MET A 135 6.51 9.81 -19.88
C MET A 135 5.76 10.29 -21.14
N ASP A 136 4.43 10.46 -21.05
CA ASP A 136 3.61 11.03 -22.14
C ASP A 136 4.08 12.45 -22.52
N LYS A 137 4.31 13.31 -21.54
CA LYS A 137 4.79 14.67 -21.80
C LYS A 137 6.18 14.69 -22.47
N MET A 138 7.04 13.74 -22.13
CA MET A 138 8.37 13.61 -22.72
C MET A 138 8.38 12.87 -24.07
N GLY A 139 7.29 12.17 -24.41
CA GLY A 139 7.22 11.30 -25.60
C GLY A 139 7.94 9.98 -25.43
N TYR A 140 8.10 9.49 -24.20
CA TYR A 140 8.73 8.20 -23.89
C TYR A 140 7.68 7.12 -23.68
N ALA A 141 8.09 5.85 -23.85
CA ALA A 141 7.21 4.72 -23.60
C ALA A 141 6.82 4.65 -22.11
N LYS A 142 5.53 4.42 -21.83
CA LYS A 142 4.98 4.24 -20.47
C LYS A 142 5.56 3.01 -19.77
N GLY A 143 5.22 2.86 -18.47
CA GLY A 143 5.55 1.70 -17.68
C GLY A 143 7.00 1.70 -17.19
N LEU A 144 7.60 2.87 -16.98
CA LEU A 144 8.88 2.99 -16.29
C LEU A 144 8.74 2.59 -14.81
N VAL A 145 7.62 2.97 -14.19
CA VAL A 145 7.15 2.42 -12.92
C VAL A 145 5.91 1.59 -13.22
N ARG A 146 5.89 0.32 -12.81
CA ARG A 146 4.80 -0.60 -13.12
C ARG A 146 4.65 -1.70 -12.07
N TYR A 147 3.51 -2.38 -12.09
CA TYR A 147 3.38 -3.64 -11.37
C TYR A 147 4.19 -4.73 -12.06
N ASP A 148 5.16 -5.25 -11.36
CA ASP A 148 5.97 -6.39 -11.82
C ASP A 148 6.52 -7.19 -10.64
N THR A 149 7.13 -8.33 -10.90
CA THR A 149 7.88 -9.13 -9.93
C THR A 149 9.37 -8.86 -10.10
N GLN A 150 10.19 -9.04 -9.07
CA GLN A 150 11.63 -8.89 -9.18
C GLN A 150 12.20 -9.82 -10.26
N ASN A 151 11.73 -11.09 -10.28
CA ASN A 151 12.12 -12.04 -11.32
C ASN A 151 11.59 -11.66 -12.70
N GLY A 152 10.40 -11.01 -12.77
CA GLY A 152 9.82 -10.52 -14.02
C GLY A 152 10.64 -9.43 -14.67
N LEU A 153 11.20 -8.52 -13.87
CA LEU A 153 12.09 -7.46 -14.34
C LEU A 153 13.46 -8.02 -14.75
N SER A 154 14.13 -8.80 -13.88
CA SER A 154 15.48 -9.28 -14.11
C SER A 154 15.59 -10.31 -15.23
N GLN A 155 14.55 -11.10 -15.49
CA GLN A 155 14.55 -12.18 -16.48
C GLN A 155 13.70 -11.86 -17.72
N HIS A 156 13.10 -10.65 -17.78
CA HIS A 156 12.20 -10.24 -18.88
C HIS A 156 11.10 -11.27 -19.20
N LEU A 157 10.50 -11.87 -18.14
CA LEU A 157 9.56 -12.98 -18.27
C LEU A 157 8.32 -12.60 -19.09
N GLY A 158 7.96 -13.49 -20.02
CA GLY A 158 6.73 -13.40 -20.79
C GLY A 158 5.47 -13.58 -19.90
N ARG A 159 4.30 -13.12 -20.42
CA ARG A 159 3.02 -13.20 -19.69
C ARG A 159 2.67 -14.64 -19.25
N GLY A 160 2.95 -15.64 -20.09
CA GLY A 160 2.65 -17.05 -19.79
C GLY A 160 3.48 -17.60 -18.63
N GLU A 161 4.77 -17.29 -18.58
CA GLU A 161 5.66 -17.73 -17.50
C GLU A 161 5.31 -17.04 -16.17
N ARG A 162 4.91 -15.77 -16.21
CA ARG A 162 4.41 -15.05 -15.02
C ARG A 162 3.16 -15.73 -14.45
N LEU A 163 2.21 -16.10 -15.28
CA LEU A 163 1.00 -16.81 -14.85
C LEU A 163 1.32 -18.18 -14.24
N ARG A 164 2.25 -18.95 -14.84
CA ARG A 164 2.66 -20.24 -14.28
C ARG A 164 3.27 -20.12 -12.88
N ARG A 165 3.99 -19.02 -12.60
CA ARG A 165 4.59 -18.76 -11.29
C ARG A 165 3.58 -18.38 -10.20
N ILE A 166 2.32 -18.12 -10.54
CA ILE A 166 1.24 -17.93 -9.56
C ILE A 166 0.95 -19.24 -8.81
N PHE A 167 1.01 -20.39 -9.51
CA PHE A 167 0.72 -21.72 -8.94
C PHE A 167 1.91 -22.33 -8.19
N ARG A 168 2.67 -21.52 -7.47
CA ARG A 168 3.78 -21.99 -6.63
C ARG A 168 3.28 -22.57 -5.30
N PRO A 169 4.03 -23.51 -4.68
CA PRO A 169 3.61 -24.21 -3.48
C PRO A 169 3.16 -23.31 -2.35
N ARG A 170 3.85 -22.17 -2.17
CA ARG A 170 3.53 -21.19 -1.12
C ARG A 170 2.13 -20.60 -1.29
N VAL A 171 1.76 -20.20 -2.51
CA VAL A 171 0.44 -19.64 -2.80
C VAL A 171 -0.64 -20.71 -2.63
N LEU A 172 -0.38 -21.95 -3.09
CA LEU A 172 -1.31 -23.06 -2.95
C LEU A 172 -1.59 -23.39 -1.47
N VAL A 173 -0.56 -23.43 -0.62
CA VAL A 173 -0.71 -23.68 0.82
C VAL A 173 -1.55 -22.57 1.47
N TYR A 174 -1.25 -21.29 1.20
CA TYR A 174 -2.02 -20.19 1.78
C TYR A 174 -3.48 -20.19 1.31
N THR A 175 -3.71 -20.49 0.02
CA THR A 175 -5.07 -20.61 -0.52
C THR A 175 -5.83 -21.77 0.14
N ALA A 176 -5.19 -22.93 0.31
CA ALA A 176 -5.80 -24.08 0.98
C ALA A 176 -6.18 -23.75 2.44
N VAL A 177 -5.28 -23.12 3.20
CA VAL A 177 -5.56 -22.67 4.58
C VAL A 177 -6.73 -21.69 4.61
N LEU A 178 -6.75 -20.71 3.70
CA LEU A 178 -7.85 -19.74 3.62
C LEU A 178 -9.19 -20.43 3.32
N VAL A 179 -9.21 -21.37 2.37
CA VAL A 179 -10.42 -22.14 2.03
C VAL A 179 -10.92 -22.93 3.24
N VAL A 180 -10.04 -23.60 3.99
CA VAL A 180 -10.42 -24.33 5.21
C VAL A 180 -11.02 -23.39 6.26
N ILE A 181 -10.43 -22.24 6.49
CA ILE A 181 -10.96 -21.23 7.44
C ILE A 181 -12.35 -20.74 6.99
N LEU A 182 -12.52 -20.44 5.70
CA LEU A 182 -13.81 -20.01 5.17
C LEU A 182 -14.89 -21.10 5.31
N LEU A 183 -14.56 -22.35 5.01
CA LEU A 183 -15.49 -23.46 5.18
C LEU A 183 -15.88 -23.65 6.66
N ALA A 184 -14.92 -23.59 7.58
CA ALA A 184 -15.17 -23.66 9.01
C ALA A 184 -16.06 -22.50 9.49
N PHE A 185 -15.82 -21.29 8.97
CA PHE A 185 -16.64 -20.12 9.27
C PHE A 185 -18.08 -20.28 8.78
N PHE A 186 -18.27 -20.69 7.52
CA PHE A 186 -19.61 -20.94 6.98
C PHE A 186 -20.34 -22.07 7.72
N TYR A 187 -19.63 -23.15 8.03
CA TYR A 187 -20.18 -24.24 8.85
C TYR A 187 -20.65 -23.71 10.21
N SER A 188 -19.83 -22.92 10.89
CA SER A 188 -20.18 -22.30 12.17
C SER A 188 -21.41 -21.38 12.07
N LEU A 189 -21.55 -20.62 10.97
CA LEU A 189 -22.73 -19.78 10.74
C LEU A 189 -24.01 -20.59 10.56
N VAL A 190 -23.94 -21.66 9.77
CA VAL A 190 -25.11 -22.54 9.48
C VAL A 190 -25.55 -23.32 10.72
N THR A 191 -24.58 -23.76 11.53
CA THR A 191 -24.86 -24.54 12.74
C THR A 191 -25.15 -23.68 13.99
N ARG A 192 -25.08 -22.36 13.87
CA ARG A 192 -25.30 -21.43 14.97
C ARG A 192 -26.76 -21.54 15.47
N HIS A 193 -26.92 -21.91 16.73
CA HIS A 193 -28.21 -21.86 17.38
C HIS A 193 -28.59 -20.38 17.67
N PRO A 194 -29.84 -19.96 17.38
CA PRO A 194 -30.30 -18.63 17.75
C PRO A 194 -30.33 -18.52 19.28
N PHE A 195 -29.71 -17.48 19.81
CA PHE A 195 -29.84 -17.15 21.22
C PHE A 195 -31.31 -16.80 21.48
N LYS A 196 -31.94 -17.51 22.40
CA LYS A 196 -33.26 -17.23 22.93
C LYS A 196 -33.14 -16.21 24.07
#